data_f63bffe5c1cc3b9037399b34e8e8ef3a
#
_entry.id   f63bffe5c1cc3b9037399b34e8e8ef3a
#
_cell.length_a   1.000
_cell.length_b   1.000
_cell.length_c   1.000
_cell.angle_alpha   90.00
_cell.angle_beta   90.00
_cell.angle_gamma   90.00
#
_symmetry.space_group_name_H-M   'P 1'
#
loop_
_entity.id
_entity.type
_entity.pdbx_description
1 polymer ?
#
loop_
_entity_poly.entity_id
_entity_poly.type
_entity_poly.pdbx_seq_one_letter_code
_entity_poly.pdbx_strand_id
1 'polypeptide(L)'
;MHFKRALATSRGPFCTQRRSFVSEQSPEPVYLYEGGPKAGGSLVIKLGYRGEAFSGFAEQPTQRTVAGELRRALETTLRRPCELTCAGRTDAGVHAIAQYVSVPVSEEELCLPGTRLMRSLVALTPDDLSVSALYRASESFSARFDAKSRSYRYRICAGDARPVMAWDHAWWFKGSLDVDAMNEGAHLLLGEHDFKSFCKATSAVDKPTCRYVGALDVKALEEAGENLVAIDITGNAFLHNMVRTIAGSLVEVGRGHRRPEWMSEVLAACDRRSAGPCAPAKGLTFVRVEYPAGALAPWS
;
A
#
# COMPACT_ATOMS: atom_id res chain seq x y z
N MET A 1 16.69 -58.15 17.33
CA MET A 1 15.86 -57.69 16.17
C MET A 1 15.37 -56.30 16.45
N HIS A 2 16.03 -55.28 15.85
CA HIS A 2 15.72 -53.87 16.05
C HIS A 2 14.88 -53.36 14.87
N PHE A 3 13.66 -52.89 15.14
CA PHE A 3 12.89 -52.10 14.18
C PHE A 3 13.04 -50.64 14.52
N LYS A 4 13.85 -49.89 13.75
CA LYS A 4 13.86 -48.44 13.72
C LYS A 4 12.68 -47.97 12.86
N ARG A 5 11.71 -47.29 13.47
CA ARG A 5 10.72 -46.49 12.76
C ARG A 5 11.33 -45.16 12.38
N ALA A 6 11.44 -44.94 11.08
CA ALA A 6 11.78 -43.63 10.53
C ALA A 6 10.54 -42.70 10.60
N LEU A 7 10.68 -41.58 11.28
CA LEU A 7 9.74 -40.45 11.22
C LEU A 7 9.99 -39.68 9.90
N ALA A 8 9.06 -39.85 8.97
CA ALA A 8 9.03 -39.02 7.78
C ALA A 8 8.42 -37.64 8.13
N THR A 9 9.26 -36.62 8.25
CA THR A 9 8.81 -35.23 8.29
C THR A 9 8.40 -34.81 6.89
N SER A 10 7.11 -34.68 6.65
CA SER A 10 6.59 -34.05 5.43
C SER A 10 6.90 -32.55 5.46
N ARG A 11 7.95 -32.15 4.78
CA ARG A 11 8.18 -30.75 4.43
C ARG A 11 7.19 -30.42 3.31
N GLY A 12 6.29 -29.48 3.57
CA GLY A 12 5.42 -28.88 2.56
C GLY A 12 6.23 -28.26 1.41
N PRO A 13 5.62 -28.02 0.25
CA PRO A 13 6.33 -27.54 -0.92
C PRO A 13 6.88 -26.13 -0.64
N PHE A 14 8.19 -26.06 -0.41
CA PHE A 14 8.92 -24.78 -0.44
C PHE A 14 8.70 -24.14 -1.81
N CYS A 15 8.37 -22.84 -1.80
CA CYS A 15 8.39 -22.01 -3.00
C CYS A 15 9.82 -21.99 -3.57
N THR A 16 10.12 -22.91 -4.50
CA THR A 16 11.45 -23.11 -5.10
C THR A 16 11.69 -22.17 -6.29
N GLN A 17 11.10 -20.98 -6.31
CA GLN A 17 11.51 -19.95 -7.27
C GLN A 17 12.55 -19.01 -6.67
N ARG A 18 13.72 -19.54 -6.30
CA ARG A 18 14.96 -18.76 -6.29
C ARG A 18 15.37 -18.53 -7.76
N ARG A 19 14.69 -17.67 -8.45
CA ARG A 19 15.28 -16.98 -9.59
C ARG A 19 15.95 -15.74 -9.03
N SER A 20 17.28 -15.72 -9.13
CA SER A 20 18.07 -14.50 -9.07
C SER A 20 17.29 -13.39 -9.77
N PHE A 21 17.14 -12.24 -9.10
CA PHE A 21 16.65 -11.01 -9.72
C PHE A 21 17.66 -10.60 -10.82
N VAL A 22 17.55 -11.24 -11.98
CA VAL A 22 17.96 -10.65 -13.24
C VAL A 22 16.77 -9.78 -13.63
N SER A 23 16.97 -8.49 -13.69
CA SER A 23 16.03 -7.51 -14.17
C SER A 23 15.53 -7.91 -15.57
N GLU A 24 14.38 -8.60 -15.65
CA GLU A 24 13.58 -8.52 -16.85
C GLU A 24 13.06 -7.08 -16.90
N GLN A 25 13.69 -6.30 -17.72
CA GLN A 25 13.29 -4.96 -18.10
C GLN A 25 11.84 -5.04 -18.57
N SER A 26 10.93 -4.49 -17.78
CA SER A 26 9.62 -4.08 -18.30
C SER A 26 9.92 -3.22 -19.55
N PRO A 27 9.16 -3.34 -20.64
CA PRO A 27 9.39 -2.50 -21.80
C PRO A 27 9.49 -1.06 -21.33
N GLU A 28 10.59 -0.39 -21.70
CA GLU A 28 10.80 1.01 -21.36
C GLU A 28 9.56 1.79 -21.79
N PRO A 29 9.06 2.69 -20.93
CA PRO A 29 7.99 3.58 -21.37
C PRO A 29 8.53 4.34 -22.59
N VAL A 30 7.82 4.23 -23.71
CA VAL A 30 8.14 5.00 -24.92
C VAL A 30 7.98 6.47 -24.57
N TYR A 31 9.11 7.17 -24.42
CA TYR A 31 9.15 8.60 -24.18
C TYR A 31 8.67 9.31 -25.45
N LEU A 32 7.49 9.90 -25.40
CA LEU A 32 6.97 10.74 -26.49
C LEU A 32 7.62 12.13 -26.55
N TYR A 33 8.65 12.39 -25.74
CA TYR A 33 9.38 13.66 -25.74
C TYR A 33 10.89 13.41 -25.77
N GLU A 34 11.46 13.53 -26.95
CA GLU A 34 12.91 13.76 -27.10
C GLU A 34 13.22 15.14 -26.52
N GLY A 35 13.96 15.20 -25.41
CA GLY A 35 14.47 16.45 -24.86
C GLY A 35 14.11 16.79 -23.43
N GLY A 36 13.71 15.82 -22.60
CA GLY A 36 13.61 16.02 -21.15
C GLY A 36 14.96 16.46 -20.56
N PRO A 37 14.97 17.29 -19.47
CA PRO A 37 16.22 17.72 -18.85
C PRO A 37 17.04 16.52 -18.43
N LYS A 38 18.37 16.56 -18.62
CA LYS A 38 19.27 15.56 -18.04
C LYS A 38 19.00 15.55 -16.55
N ALA A 39 18.58 14.40 -16.02
CA ALA A 39 18.26 14.31 -14.60
C ALA A 39 19.54 14.52 -13.78
N GLY A 40 19.50 15.47 -12.84
CA GLY A 40 20.57 15.70 -11.87
C GLY A 40 20.27 15.02 -10.53
N GLY A 41 19.01 14.61 -10.33
CA GLY A 41 18.52 13.95 -9.12
C GLY A 41 17.03 13.71 -9.15
N SER A 42 16.48 13.35 -7.98
CA SER A 42 15.04 13.14 -7.80
C SER A 42 14.46 14.06 -6.73
N LEU A 43 13.37 14.75 -7.07
CA LEU A 43 12.45 15.34 -6.09
C LEU A 43 11.58 14.23 -5.54
N VAL A 44 11.58 14.01 -4.23
CA VAL A 44 10.68 13.07 -3.57
C VAL A 44 9.68 13.83 -2.72
N ILE A 45 8.41 13.59 -2.98
CA ILE A 45 7.28 14.28 -2.38
C ILE A 45 6.58 13.32 -1.45
N LYS A 46 6.46 13.70 -0.16
CA LYS A 46 5.57 13.03 0.78
C LYS A 46 4.23 13.73 0.78
N LEU A 47 3.16 12.97 0.60
CA LEU A 47 1.80 13.51 0.54
C LEU A 47 0.79 12.62 1.25
N GLY A 48 -0.30 13.23 1.69
CA GLY A 48 -1.50 12.57 2.18
C GLY A 48 -2.71 12.95 1.34
N TYR A 49 -3.74 12.11 1.35
CA TYR A 49 -5.01 12.41 0.69
C TYR A 49 -6.18 11.66 1.28
N ARG A 50 -7.35 12.28 1.20
CA ARG A 50 -8.64 11.62 1.44
C ARG A 50 -9.09 10.99 0.13
N GLY A 51 -9.17 9.65 0.11
CA GLY A 51 -9.40 8.89 -1.13
C GLY A 51 -10.81 8.94 -1.68
N GLU A 52 -11.79 9.43 -0.90
CA GLU A 52 -13.23 9.34 -1.20
C GLU A 52 -13.60 9.91 -2.57
N ALA A 53 -13.06 11.09 -2.91
CA ALA A 53 -13.34 11.78 -4.17
C ALA A 53 -12.36 11.43 -5.30
N PHE A 54 -11.44 10.48 -5.08
CA PHE A 54 -10.48 10.05 -6.09
C PHE A 54 -10.80 8.66 -6.65
N SER A 55 -10.68 8.53 -7.96
CA SER A 55 -10.76 7.25 -8.68
C SER A 55 -9.47 6.41 -8.54
N GLY A 56 -8.78 6.56 -7.40
CA GLY A 56 -7.52 5.93 -7.07
C GLY A 56 -6.32 6.83 -7.33
N PHE A 57 -5.12 6.24 -7.16
CA PHE A 57 -3.87 6.98 -7.34
C PHE A 57 -3.53 7.17 -8.82
N ALA A 58 -3.51 6.09 -9.60
CA ALA A 58 -3.02 6.11 -10.99
C ALA A 58 -3.96 6.86 -11.92
N GLU A 59 -3.40 7.62 -12.85
CA GLU A 59 -4.17 8.35 -13.84
C GLU A 59 -5.04 7.42 -14.69
N GLN A 60 -6.25 7.88 -14.97
CA GLN A 60 -7.24 7.23 -15.79
C GLN A 60 -7.91 8.29 -16.67
N PRO A 61 -8.24 7.97 -17.93
CA PRO A 61 -8.94 8.92 -18.80
C PRO A 61 -10.22 9.41 -18.13
N THR A 62 -10.47 10.72 -18.19
CA THR A 62 -11.69 11.39 -17.71
C THR A 62 -12.00 11.28 -16.21
N GLN A 63 -11.10 10.70 -15.40
CA GLN A 63 -11.33 10.53 -13.97
C GLN A 63 -10.38 11.38 -13.12
N ARG A 64 -10.89 11.88 -12.01
CA ARG A 64 -10.08 12.59 -11.02
C ARG A 64 -9.23 11.59 -10.22
N THR A 65 -7.92 11.71 -10.27
CA THR A 65 -6.97 10.82 -9.62
C THR A 65 -5.91 11.60 -8.85
N VAL A 66 -5.31 10.98 -7.83
CA VAL A 66 -4.26 11.62 -7.02
C VAL A 66 -3.06 11.99 -7.91
N ALA A 67 -2.61 11.09 -8.79
CA ALA A 67 -1.49 11.37 -9.68
C ALA A 67 -1.80 12.51 -10.67
N GLY A 68 -3.02 12.59 -11.19
CA GLY A 68 -3.43 13.66 -12.10
C GLY A 68 -3.40 15.05 -11.43
N GLU A 69 -3.92 15.17 -10.20
CA GLU A 69 -3.88 16.44 -9.45
C GLU A 69 -2.44 16.82 -9.07
N LEU A 70 -1.65 15.87 -8.61
CA LEU A 70 -0.26 16.13 -8.26
C LEU A 70 0.57 16.50 -9.51
N ARG A 71 0.37 15.81 -10.64
CA ARG A 71 1.03 16.12 -11.91
C ARG A 71 0.71 17.54 -12.36
N ARG A 72 -0.56 17.92 -12.38
CA ARG A 72 -0.99 19.29 -12.74
C ARG A 72 -0.28 20.35 -11.89
N ALA A 73 -0.20 20.14 -10.57
CA ALA A 73 0.49 21.06 -9.66
C ALA A 73 2.01 21.13 -9.95
N LEU A 74 2.64 19.99 -10.20
CA LEU A 74 4.07 19.90 -10.53
C LEU A 74 4.39 20.56 -11.87
N GLU A 75 3.63 20.25 -12.92
CA GLU A 75 3.86 20.80 -14.28
C GLU A 75 3.64 22.31 -14.32
N THR A 76 2.68 22.81 -13.54
CA THR A 76 2.49 24.27 -13.34
C THR A 76 3.69 24.90 -12.62
N THR A 77 4.23 24.22 -11.61
CA THR A 77 5.36 24.73 -10.79
C THR A 77 6.67 24.66 -11.56
N LEU A 78 6.98 23.56 -12.22
CA LEU A 78 8.25 23.30 -12.92
C LEU A 78 8.20 23.69 -14.40
N ARG A 79 7.02 24.03 -14.92
CA ARG A 79 6.77 24.46 -16.32
C ARG A 79 7.25 23.46 -17.36
N ARG A 80 7.11 22.16 -17.07
CA ARG A 80 7.43 21.05 -17.96
C ARG A 80 6.63 19.80 -17.62
N PRO A 81 6.52 18.81 -18.52
CA PRO A 81 5.98 17.50 -18.22
C PRO A 81 6.74 16.82 -17.09
N CYS A 82 6.03 16.10 -16.22
CA CYS A 82 6.58 15.44 -15.05
C CYS A 82 6.19 13.95 -15.03
N GLU A 83 7.19 13.08 -14.89
CA GLU A 83 6.97 11.66 -14.65
C GLU A 83 6.88 11.38 -13.16
N LEU A 84 5.85 10.65 -12.76
CA LEU A 84 5.57 10.34 -11.36
C LEU A 84 5.72 8.84 -11.10
N THR A 85 6.60 8.50 -10.16
CA THR A 85 6.72 7.14 -9.65
C THR A 85 6.31 7.10 -8.18
N CYS A 86 5.20 6.42 -7.84
CA CYS A 86 4.71 6.32 -6.46
C CYS A 86 5.21 5.06 -5.75
N ALA A 87 5.32 5.14 -4.41
CA ALA A 87 5.71 4.01 -3.56
C ALA A 87 4.74 2.82 -3.63
N GLY A 88 3.44 3.11 -3.79
CA GLY A 88 2.40 2.10 -3.95
C GLY A 88 1.12 2.73 -4.48
N ARG A 89 0.52 2.11 -5.51
CA ARG A 89 -0.79 2.56 -6.00
C ARG A 89 -1.87 2.20 -4.98
N THR A 90 -2.82 3.11 -4.79
CA THR A 90 -4.03 2.88 -3.98
C THR A 90 -5.24 2.83 -4.89
N ASP A 91 -6.22 2.01 -4.52
CA ASP A 91 -7.50 1.89 -5.23
C ASP A 91 -8.39 3.11 -4.97
N ALA A 92 -9.47 3.24 -5.77
CA ALA A 92 -10.50 4.25 -5.54
C ALA A 92 -11.05 4.17 -4.11
N GLY A 93 -11.18 5.31 -3.45
CA GLY A 93 -11.68 5.42 -2.07
C GLY A 93 -10.66 5.08 -0.97
N VAL A 94 -9.44 4.65 -1.29
CA VAL A 94 -8.37 4.36 -0.31
C VAL A 94 -7.63 5.65 0.04
N HIS A 95 -7.40 5.88 1.34
CA HIS A 95 -6.70 7.05 1.87
C HIS A 95 -5.19 6.84 1.98
N ALA A 96 -4.45 7.92 2.14
CA ALA A 96 -3.05 7.89 2.50
C ALA A 96 -2.68 9.07 3.41
N ILE A 97 -1.77 8.84 4.36
CA ILE A 97 -1.12 9.90 5.15
C ILE A 97 0.38 9.99 4.85
N ALA A 98 0.95 9.00 4.20
CA ALA A 98 2.37 8.92 3.87
C ALA A 98 2.62 8.20 2.55
N GLN A 99 2.00 8.68 1.46
CA GLN A 99 2.39 8.32 0.11
C GLN A 99 3.67 9.06 -0.26
N TYR A 100 4.54 8.40 -1.02
CA TYR A 100 5.75 9.00 -1.57
C TYR A 100 5.74 8.91 -3.09
N VAL A 101 6.15 9.99 -3.73
CA VAL A 101 6.26 10.08 -5.20
C VAL A 101 7.63 10.64 -5.55
N SER A 102 8.38 9.97 -6.40
CA SER A 102 9.62 10.49 -6.98
C SER A 102 9.37 11.06 -8.38
N VAL A 103 10.05 12.16 -8.66
CA VAL A 103 10.02 12.90 -9.92
C VAL A 103 11.45 13.22 -10.31
N PRO A 104 11.93 12.84 -11.51
CA PRO A 104 13.24 13.26 -12.00
C PRO A 104 13.31 14.78 -12.13
N VAL A 105 14.41 15.39 -11.66
CA VAL A 105 14.66 16.83 -11.72
C VAL A 105 16.06 17.13 -12.24
N SER A 106 16.22 18.28 -12.93
CA SER A 106 17.50 18.73 -13.41
C SER A 106 18.37 19.32 -12.27
N GLU A 107 19.68 19.50 -12.54
CA GLU A 107 20.58 20.18 -11.60
C GLU A 107 20.12 21.61 -11.29
N GLU A 108 19.57 22.33 -12.27
CA GLU A 108 19.03 23.67 -12.07
C GLU A 108 17.82 23.66 -11.14
N GLU A 109 16.92 22.68 -11.32
CA GLU A 109 15.75 22.50 -10.46
C GLU A 109 16.15 22.12 -9.02
N LEU A 110 17.24 21.37 -8.84
CA LEU A 110 17.80 21.07 -7.52
C LEU A 110 18.27 22.31 -6.75
N CYS A 111 18.59 23.40 -7.44
CA CYS A 111 18.95 24.67 -6.84
C CYS A 111 17.74 25.51 -6.38
N LEU A 112 16.52 25.12 -6.73
CA LEU A 112 15.32 25.84 -6.30
C LEU A 112 15.15 25.77 -4.78
N PRO A 113 14.72 26.86 -4.12
CA PRO A 113 14.38 26.82 -2.69
C PRO A 113 13.21 25.87 -2.42
N GLY A 114 13.40 24.88 -1.53
CA GLY A 114 12.37 23.92 -1.18
C GLY A 114 11.11 24.57 -0.60
N THR A 115 11.28 25.68 0.15
CA THR A 115 10.15 26.48 0.65
C THR A 115 9.28 27.06 -0.46
N ARG A 116 9.89 27.47 -1.59
CA ARG A 116 9.15 27.96 -2.77
C ARG A 116 8.38 26.84 -3.44
N LEU A 117 9.02 25.69 -3.64
CA LEU A 117 8.37 24.51 -4.21
C LEU A 117 7.20 24.06 -3.34
N MET A 118 7.41 23.97 -2.04
CA MET A 118 6.36 23.58 -1.08
C MET A 118 5.16 24.52 -1.16
N ARG A 119 5.37 25.84 -1.12
CA ARG A 119 4.28 26.83 -1.21
C ARG A 119 3.49 26.68 -2.51
N SER A 120 4.19 26.49 -3.64
CA SER A 120 3.54 26.33 -4.93
C SER A 120 2.69 25.06 -4.97
N LEU A 121 3.23 23.93 -4.50
CA LEU A 121 2.51 22.67 -4.50
C LEU A 121 1.29 22.70 -3.57
N VAL A 122 1.43 23.27 -2.36
CA VAL A 122 0.31 23.42 -1.43
C VAL A 122 -0.79 24.33 -2.00
N ALA A 123 -0.42 25.41 -2.70
CA ALA A 123 -1.40 26.31 -3.31
C ALA A 123 -2.11 25.73 -4.53
N LEU A 124 -1.51 24.77 -5.23
CA LEU A 124 -2.02 24.19 -6.47
C LEU A 124 -2.70 22.84 -6.28
N THR A 125 -2.53 22.20 -5.14
CA THR A 125 -3.22 20.95 -4.79
C THR A 125 -4.57 21.26 -4.13
N PRO A 126 -5.60 20.41 -4.36
CA PRO A 126 -6.92 20.59 -3.73
C PRO A 126 -6.89 20.23 -2.24
N ASP A 127 -7.92 20.66 -1.49
CA ASP A 127 -8.03 20.49 -0.03
C ASP A 127 -7.99 19.03 0.45
N ASP A 128 -8.34 18.07 -0.39
CA ASP A 128 -8.31 16.64 -0.08
C ASP A 128 -6.99 15.95 -0.48
N LEU A 129 -5.98 16.74 -0.92
CA LEU A 129 -4.60 16.30 -1.20
C LEU A 129 -3.61 17.30 -0.57
N SER A 130 -2.77 16.83 0.35
CA SER A 130 -1.80 17.67 1.06
C SER A 130 -0.37 17.17 0.84
N VAL A 131 0.51 18.07 0.38
CA VAL A 131 1.96 17.85 0.34
C VAL A 131 2.54 18.21 1.71
N SER A 132 3.17 17.24 2.38
CA SER A 132 3.65 17.40 3.76
C SER A 132 5.17 17.55 3.90
N ALA A 133 5.94 17.04 2.94
CA ALA A 133 7.40 17.21 2.93
C ALA A 133 7.97 17.02 1.52
N LEU A 134 9.13 17.63 1.28
CA LEU A 134 9.93 17.47 0.08
C LEU A 134 11.33 16.96 0.47
N TYR A 135 11.86 16.09 -0.37
CA TYR A 135 13.21 15.55 -0.19
C TYR A 135 13.97 15.56 -1.52
N ARG A 136 15.29 15.64 -1.41
CA ARG A 136 16.22 15.35 -2.51
C ARG A 136 16.68 13.90 -2.38
N ALA A 137 16.81 13.23 -3.51
CA ALA A 137 17.39 11.90 -3.58
C ALA A 137 18.31 11.79 -4.82
N SER A 138 19.06 10.69 -4.91
CA SER A 138 19.90 10.42 -6.08
C SER A 138 19.07 10.34 -7.37
N GLU A 139 19.71 10.51 -8.51
CA GLU A 139 19.09 10.38 -9.82
C GLU A 139 18.41 9.01 -10.02
N SER A 140 19.06 7.94 -9.55
CA SER A 140 18.56 6.57 -9.64
C SER A 140 17.46 6.21 -8.64
N PHE A 141 17.10 7.13 -7.72
CA PHE A 141 16.11 6.84 -6.68
C PHE A 141 14.71 6.67 -7.26
N SER A 142 14.06 5.59 -6.87
CA SER A 142 12.68 5.28 -7.20
C SER A 142 11.84 5.13 -5.93
N ALA A 143 10.80 5.94 -5.78
CA ALA A 143 9.88 5.80 -4.64
C ALA A 143 9.25 4.40 -4.56
N ARG A 144 9.16 3.68 -5.68
CA ARG A 144 8.59 2.34 -5.76
C ARG A 144 9.58 1.24 -5.41
N PHE A 145 10.77 1.27 -6.04
CA PHE A 145 11.69 0.13 -6.01
C PHE A 145 12.66 0.17 -4.83
N ASP A 146 12.98 1.36 -4.33
CA ASP A 146 13.86 1.51 -3.16
C ASP A 146 13.11 1.43 -1.81
N ALA A 147 11.79 1.34 -1.83
CA ALA A 147 11.01 1.15 -0.61
C ALA A 147 11.20 -0.26 -0.04
N LYS A 148 11.73 -0.32 1.20
CA LYS A 148 11.95 -1.56 1.95
C LYS A 148 10.66 -2.18 2.45
N SER A 149 9.77 -1.34 2.98
CA SER A 149 8.48 -1.77 3.48
C SER A 149 7.39 -0.73 3.24
N ARG A 150 6.15 -1.18 3.27
CA ARG A 150 4.93 -0.36 3.23
C ARG A 150 4.03 -0.82 4.36
N SER A 151 3.39 0.13 5.05
CA SER A 151 2.44 -0.16 6.11
C SER A 151 1.08 0.43 5.78
N TYR A 152 0.07 -0.35 6.09
CA TYR A 152 -1.33 0.05 5.97
C TYR A 152 -2.04 -0.13 7.30
N ARG A 153 -3.05 0.70 7.53
CA ARG A 153 -4.03 0.53 8.61
C ARG A 153 -5.40 0.39 8.01
N TYR A 154 -6.12 -0.65 8.41
CA TYR A 154 -7.54 -0.80 8.11
C TYR A 154 -8.36 -0.56 9.38
N ARG A 155 -9.34 0.35 9.32
CA ARG A 155 -10.20 0.73 10.46
C ARG A 155 -11.59 0.15 10.28
N ILE A 156 -12.13 -0.41 11.35
CA ILE A 156 -13.48 -0.95 11.44
C ILE A 156 -14.15 -0.33 12.68
N CYS A 157 -15.30 0.27 12.51
CA CYS A 157 -16.20 0.64 13.61
C CYS A 157 -17.22 -0.47 13.78
N ALA A 158 -17.03 -1.31 14.79
CA ALA A 158 -17.94 -2.41 15.10
C ALA A 158 -18.99 -1.97 16.13
N GLY A 159 -20.26 -2.20 15.85
CA GLY A 159 -21.36 -1.85 16.75
C GLY A 159 -22.65 -1.53 16.02
N ASP A 160 -23.72 -1.30 16.81
CA ASP A 160 -25.05 -0.99 16.27
C ASP A 160 -25.18 0.45 15.79
N ALA A 161 -24.47 1.39 16.45
CA ALA A 161 -24.44 2.79 16.05
C ALA A 161 -23.45 3.04 14.91
N ARG A 162 -23.84 3.93 14.00
CA ARG A 162 -22.94 4.38 12.94
C ARG A 162 -21.89 5.34 13.51
N PRO A 163 -20.61 5.25 13.09
CA PRO A 163 -19.63 6.26 13.46
C PRO A 163 -20.00 7.62 12.87
N VAL A 164 -19.66 8.68 13.55
CA VAL A 164 -19.85 10.07 13.10
C VAL A 164 -18.52 10.62 12.59
N MET A 165 -17.48 10.56 13.44
CA MET A 165 -16.16 11.12 13.13
C MET A 165 -15.36 10.19 12.18
N ALA A 166 -15.49 8.88 12.35
CA ALA A 166 -14.80 7.90 11.50
C ALA A 166 -15.63 7.45 10.28
N TRP A 167 -16.74 8.14 9.96
CA TRP A 167 -17.66 7.74 8.90
C TRP A 167 -17.01 7.57 7.53
N ASP A 168 -16.09 8.43 7.16
CA ASP A 168 -15.44 8.47 5.85
C ASP A 168 -14.13 7.68 5.79
N HIS A 169 -13.58 7.24 6.94
CA HIS A 169 -12.28 6.54 7.01
C HIS A 169 -12.27 5.25 7.84
N ALA A 170 -13.47 4.72 8.17
CA ALA A 170 -13.65 3.40 8.77
C ALA A 170 -14.79 2.63 8.10
N TRP A 171 -14.70 1.32 8.13
CA TRP A 171 -15.80 0.43 7.75
C TRP A 171 -16.75 0.28 8.92
N TRP A 172 -17.95 0.82 8.84
CA TRP A 172 -18.99 0.48 9.81
C TRP A 172 -19.45 -0.96 9.60
N PHE A 173 -19.23 -1.79 10.61
CA PHE A 173 -19.64 -3.18 10.68
C PHE A 173 -20.70 -3.31 11.79
N LYS A 174 -21.91 -3.73 11.42
CA LYS A 174 -23.00 -3.92 12.38
C LYS A 174 -22.77 -5.23 13.15
N GLY A 175 -22.61 -5.14 14.47
CA GLY A 175 -22.34 -6.25 15.38
C GLY A 175 -21.01 -6.12 16.10
N SER A 176 -20.63 -7.14 16.85
CA SER A 176 -19.36 -7.23 17.57
C SER A 176 -18.33 -8.02 16.79
N LEU A 177 -17.06 -7.79 17.08
CA LEU A 177 -15.92 -8.52 16.55
C LEU A 177 -15.06 -9.02 17.71
N ASP A 178 -14.69 -10.30 17.67
CA ASP A 178 -13.69 -10.90 18.55
C ASP A 178 -12.29 -10.53 18.02
N VAL A 179 -11.68 -9.53 18.69
CA VAL A 179 -10.37 -8.99 18.31
C VAL A 179 -9.26 -10.02 18.52
N ASP A 180 -9.37 -10.84 19.58
CA ASP A 180 -8.35 -11.85 19.90
C ASP A 180 -8.37 -12.96 18.85
N ALA A 181 -9.52 -13.48 18.47
CA ALA A 181 -9.65 -14.46 17.39
C ALA A 181 -9.17 -13.90 16.04
N MET A 182 -9.48 -12.62 15.75
CA MET A 182 -8.93 -11.95 14.53
C MET A 182 -7.42 -11.88 14.58
N ASN A 183 -6.82 -11.58 15.73
CA ASN A 183 -5.38 -11.46 15.89
C ASN A 183 -4.68 -12.81 15.76
N GLU A 184 -5.25 -13.89 16.33
CA GLU A 184 -4.79 -15.26 16.12
C GLU A 184 -4.76 -15.62 14.63
N GLY A 185 -5.84 -15.35 13.90
CA GLY A 185 -5.91 -15.57 12.46
C GLY A 185 -4.93 -14.70 11.66
N ALA A 186 -4.69 -13.47 12.10
CA ALA A 186 -3.75 -12.54 11.48
C ALA A 186 -2.30 -13.08 11.55
N HIS A 187 -1.89 -13.58 12.69
CA HIS A 187 -0.52 -14.10 12.90
C HIS A 187 -0.18 -15.28 12.00
N LEU A 188 -1.16 -16.04 11.53
CA LEU A 188 -0.97 -17.13 10.57
C LEU A 188 -0.55 -16.66 9.16
N LEU A 189 -0.65 -15.36 8.89
CA LEU A 189 -0.24 -14.73 7.63
C LEU A 189 1.17 -14.11 7.68
N LEU A 190 1.85 -14.16 8.83
CA LEU A 190 3.20 -13.62 8.97
C LEU A 190 4.22 -14.47 8.20
N GLY A 191 5.22 -13.80 7.64
CA GLY A 191 6.28 -14.44 6.85
C GLY A 191 6.07 -14.31 5.34
N GLU A 192 6.81 -15.14 4.59
CA GLU A 192 6.73 -15.19 3.13
C GLU A 192 5.74 -16.27 2.69
N HIS A 193 4.70 -15.86 1.98
CA HIS A 193 3.63 -16.73 1.49
C HIS A 193 3.18 -16.34 0.10
N ASP A 194 2.53 -17.28 -0.60
CA ASP A 194 1.75 -16.98 -1.80
C ASP A 194 0.38 -16.41 -1.42
N PHE A 195 0.23 -15.08 -1.58
CA PHE A 195 -1.01 -14.37 -1.28
C PHE A 195 -2.01 -14.34 -2.43
N LYS A 196 -1.94 -15.28 -3.36
CA LYS A 196 -2.85 -15.36 -4.52
C LYS A 196 -4.32 -15.38 -4.11
N SER A 197 -4.69 -16.08 -3.03
CA SER A 197 -6.04 -16.09 -2.49
C SER A 197 -6.55 -14.73 -2.03
N PHE A 198 -5.66 -13.83 -1.66
CA PHE A 198 -6.03 -12.50 -1.13
C PHE A 198 -5.97 -11.40 -2.19
N CYS A 199 -5.65 -11.69 -3.44
CA CYS A 199 -5.57 -10.66 -4.48
C CYS A 199 -6.74 -10.73 -5.48
N LYS A 200 -6.93 -9.64 -6.23
CA LYS A 200 -7.87 -9.64 -7.36
C LYS A 200 -7.40 -10.65 -8.41
N ALA A 201 -8.22 -11.65 -8.72
CA ALA A 201 -7.85 -12.77 -9.59
C ALA A 201 -7.23 -12.34 -10.94
N THR A 202 -7.80 -11.31 -11.58
CA THR A 202 -7.30 -10.78 -12.86
C THR A 202 -5.92 -10.11 -12.74
N SER A 203 -5.49 -9.74 -11.54
CA SER A 203 -4.18 -9.11 -11.29
C SER A 203 -3.07 -10.12 -10.95
N ALA A 204 -3.43 -11.38 -10.77
CA ALA A 204 -2.51 -12.47 -10.43
C ALA A 204 -2.08 -13.30 -11.65
N VAL A 205 -2.68 -13.06 -12.82
CA VAL A 205 -2.34 -13.81 -14.04
C VAL A 205 -0.91 -13.46 -14.45
N ASP A 206 -0.07 -14.47 -14.58
CA ASP A 206 1.35 -14.38 -15.02
C ASP A 206 2.23 -13.42 -14.19
N LYS A 207 1.86 -13.16 -12.93
CA LYS A 207 2.62 -12.31 -12.01
C LYS A 207 2.97 -13.03 -10.73
N PRO A 208 4.17 -12.75 -10.14
CA PRO A 208 4.54 -13.30 -8.84
C PRO A 208 3.56 -12.84 -7.75
N THR A 209 3.02 -13.80 -7.00
CA THR A 209 2.05 -13.56 -5.92
C THR A 209 2.64 -13.78 -4.52
N CYS A 210 3.88 -14.27 -4.42
CA CYS A 210 4.61 -14.36 -3.16
C CYS A 210 4.93 -12.97 -2.60
N ARG A 211 4.62 -12.75 -1.31
CA ARG A 211 4.93 -11.52 -0.58
C ARG A 211 5.38 -11.86 0.83
N TYR A 212 6.14 -10.94 1.42
CA TYR A 212 6.56 -11.04 2.81
C TYR A 212 5.75 -10.06 3.66
N VAL A 213 5.05 -10.58 4.67
CA VAL A 213 4.34 -9.81 5.70
C VAL A 213 5.16 -9.86 6.98
N GLY A 214 5.77 -8.75 7.36
CA GLY A 214 6.66 -8.67 8.51
C GLY A 214 5.94 -8.36 9.82
N ALA A 215 4.77 -7.71 9.76
CA ALA A 215 3.91 -7.46 10.91
C ALA A 215 2.44 -7.43 10.47
N LEU A 216 1.58 -8.00 11.30
CA LEU A 216 0.12 -7.95 11.11
C LEU A 216 -0.53 -8.11 12.49
N ASP A 217 -1.11 -7.02 12.99
CA ASP A 217 -1.70 -6.95 14.31
C ASP A 217 -3.13 -6.43 14.23
N VAL A 218 -4.01 -7.01 15.04
CA VAL A 218 -5.39 -6.53 15.22
C VAL A 218 -5.55 -6.06 16.67
N LYS A 219 -6.06 -4.84 16.83
CA LYS A 219 -6.19 -4.23 18.18
C LYS A 219 -7.37 -3.29 18.27
N ALA A 220 -7.89 -3.13 19.47
CA ALA A 220 -8.80 -2.05 19.78
C ALA A 220 -8.09 -0.70 19.68
N LEU A 221 -8.77 0.30 19.15
CA LEU A 221 -8.30 1.66 18.96
C LEU A 221 -9.43 2.62 19.36
N GLU A 222 -9.11 3.66 20.12
CA GLU A 222 -10.00 4.80 20.32
C GLU A 222 -9.49 5.97 19.45
N GLU A 223 -10.35 6.51 18.61
CA GLU A 223 -10.03 7.65 17.74
C GLU A 223 -11.21 8.62 17.76
N ALA A 224 -10.95 9.88 18.14
CA ALA A 224 -11.96 10.95 18.25
C ALA A 224 -13.21 10.58 19.12
N GLY A 225 -13.02 9.81 20.17
CA GLY A 225 -14.09 9.35 21.07
C GLY A 225 -14.93 8.19 20.52
N GLU A 226 -14.52 7.56 19.42
CA GLU A 226 -15.16 6.38 18.84
C GLU A 226 -14.26 5.15 18.99
N ASN A 227 -14.89 4.01 19.38
CA ASN A 227 -14.19 2.73 19.52
C ASN A 227 -14.09 2.03 18.15
N LEU A 228 -12.88 1.78 17.74
CA LEU A 228 -12.56 1.13 16.47
C LEU A 228 -11.76 -0.16 16.70
N VAL A 229 -11.76 -1.01 15.69
CA VAL A 229 -10.80 -2.11 15.53
C VAL A 229 -9.85 -1.71 14.42
N ALA A 230 -8.55 -1.70 14.70
CA ALA A 230 -7.49 -1.43 13.73
C ALA A 230 -6.77 -2.73 13.35
N ILE A 231 -6.59 -2.94 12.04
CA ILE A 231 -5.73 -3.97 11.48
C ILE A 231 -4.52 -3.26 10.89
N ASP A 232 -3.37 -3.39 11.54
CA ASP A 232 -2.09 -2.82 11.09
C ASP A 232 -1.29 -3.89 10.36
N ILE A 233 -0.90 -3.64 9.12
CA ILE A 233 -0.12 -4.58 8.31
C ILE A 233 1.10 -3.91 7.69
N THR A 234 2.25 -4.57 7.78
CA THR A 234 3.51 -4.13 7.16
C THR A 234 4.12 -5.27 6.35
N GLY A 235 4.49 -4.98 5.11
CA GLY A 235 5.12 -5.95 4.21
C GLY A 235 6.04 -5.30 3.19
N ASN A 236 6.78 -6.12 2.46
CA ASN A 236 7.68 -5.66 1.40
C ASN A 236 6.92 -5.06 0.21
N ALA A 237 5.79 -5.66 -0.16
CA ALA A 237 4.89 -5.21 -1.22
C ALA A 237 3.52 -5.85 -1.04
N PHE A 238 2.49 -5.26 -1.65
CA PHE A 238 1.13 -5.77 -1.60
C PHE A 238 0.56 -5.98 -3.01
N LEU A 239 -0.27 -7.01 -3.16
CA LEU A 239 -1.03 -7.27 -4.38
C LEU A 239 -2.30 -6.40 -4.39
N HIS A 240 -2.89 -6.24 -5.57
CA HIS A 240 -4.15 -5.52 -5.74
C HIS A 240 -5.26 -6.13 -4.85
N ASN A 241 -5.89 -5.32 -4.03
CA ASN A 241 -6.90 -5.68 -3.03
C ASN A 241 -6.41 -6.56 -1.86
N MET A 242 -5.11 -6.90 -1.77
CA MET A 242 -4.59 -7.85 -0.77
C MET A 242 -4.99 -7.48 0.65
N VAL A 243 -4.66 -6.27 1.10
CA VAL A 243 -4.97 -5.81 2.48
C VAL A 243 -6.47 -5.79 2.76
N ARG A 244 -7.27 -5.35 1.81
CA ARG A 244 -8.74 -5.31 1.94
C ARG A 244 -9.35 -6.72 2.01
N THR A 245 -8.81 -7.66 1.25
CA THR A 245 -9.27 -9.06 1.30
C THR A 245 -8.84 -9.73 2.60
N ILE A 246 -7.63 -9.46 3.11
CA ILE A 246 -7.19 -9.91 4.44
C ILE A 246 -8.14 -9.34 5.51
N ALA A 247 -8.42 -8.02 5.49
CA ALA A 247 -9.32 -7.40 6.45
C ALA A 247 -10.73 -8.02 6.41
N GLY A 248 -11.29 -8.24 5.23
CA GLY A 248 -12.60 -8.88 5.10
C GLY A 248 -12.61 -10.33 5.56
N SER A 249 -11.50 -11.06 5.37
CA SER A 249 -11.37 -12.46 5.87
C SER A 249 -11.24 -12.49 7.38
N LEU A 250 -10.46 -11.57 7.98
CA LEU A 250 -10.34 -11.44 9.43
C LEU A 250 -11.68 -11.07 10.09
N VAL A 251 -12.52 -10.27 9.43
CA VAL A 251 -13.88 -9.98 9.91
C VAL A 251 -14.75 -11.24 9.93
N GLU A 252 -14.60 -12.16 8.97
CA GLU A 252 -15.32 -13.46 9.02
C GLU A 252 -14.87 -14.31 10.22
N VAL A 253 -13.61 -14.21 10.64
CA VAL A 253 -13.11 -14.82 11.88
C VAL A 253 -13.70 -14.09 13.10
N GLY A 254 -13.56 -12.77 13.18
CA GLY A 254 -13.99 -11.97 14.34
C GLY A 254 -15.48 -12.03 14.63
N ARG A 255 -16.32 -12.28 13.62
CA ARG A 255 -17.77 -12.48 13.80
C ARG A 255 -18.15 -13.95 14.12
N GLY A 256 -17.16 -14.84 14.30
CA GLY A 256 -17.35 -16.24 14.64
C GLY A 256 -17.86 -17.13 13.49
N HIS A 257 -17.85 -16.65 12.23
CA HIS A 257 -18.25 -17.46 11.07
C HIS A 257 -17.16 -18.43 10.62
N ARG A 258 -15.92 -18.12 10.95
CA ARG A 258 -14.73 -18.91 10.65
C ARG A 258 -13.84 -18.95 11.89
N ARG A 259 -13.14 -20.07 12.09
CA ARG A 259 -12.11 -20.19 13.12
C ARG A 259 -10.80 -19.55 12.63
N PRO A 260 -9.88 -19.15 13.51
CA PRO A 260 -8.62 -18.49 13.13
C PRO A 260 -7.79 -19.31 12.12
N GLU A 261 -7.72 -20.64 12.24
CA GLU A 261 -6.93 -21.51 11.38
C GLU A 261 -7.38 -21.50 9.91
N TRP A 262 -8.62 -21.07 9.65
CA TRP A 262 -9.13 -20.89 8.29
C TRP A 262 -8.25 -19.95 7.46
N MET A 263 -7.57 -18.99 8.09
CA MET A 263 -6.66 -18.08 7.38
C MET A 263 -5.49 -18.83 6.71
N SER A 264 -4.97 -19.89 7.37
CA SER A 264 -3.96 -20.80 6.77
C SER A 264 -4.54 -21.65 5.64
N GLU A 265 -5.78 -22.13 5.78
CA GLU A 265 -6.48 -22.87 4.74
C GLU A 265 -6.67 -22.02 3.47
N VAL A 266 -7.01 -20.73 3.66
CA VAL A 266 -7.13 -19.76 2.56
C VAL A 266 -5.79 -19.53 1.86
N LEU A 267 -4.67 -19.38 2.61
CA LEU A 267 -3.33 -19.28 2.02
C LEU A 267 -3.01 -20.51 1.16
N ALA A 268 -3.20 -21.70 1.72
CA ALA A 268 -2.88 -22.96 1.05
C ALA A 268 -3.70 -23.20 -0.22
N ALA A 269 -4.93 -22.68 -0.28
CA ALA A 269 -5.84 -22.85 -1.41
C ALA A 269 -5.37 -22.15 -2.71
N CYS A 270 -4.57 -21.08 -2.62
CA CYS A 270 -4.13 -20.26 -3.77
C CYS A 270 -5.29 -19.87 -4.72
N ASP A 271 -6.50 -19.74 -4.19
CA ASP A 271 -7.74 -19.39 -4.92
C ASP A 271 -8.49 -18.24 -4.22
N ARG A 272 -8.76 -17.16 -4.96
CA ARG A 272 -9.50 -15.98 -4.45
C ARG A 272 -10.88 -16.35 -3.87
N ARG A 273 -11.52 -17.40 -4.37
CA ARG A 273 -12.84 -17.84 -3.92
C ARG A 273 -12.84 -18.42 -2.51
N SER A 274 -11.69 -18.87 -2.03
CA SER A 274 -11.50 -19.41 -0.68
C SER A 274 -11.44 -18.32 0.39
N ALA A 275 -11.06 -17.09 0.02
CA ALA A 275 -10.95 -15.96 0.94
C ALA A 275 -12.29 -15.25 1.15
N GLY A 276 -12.38 -14.48 2.22
CA GLY A 276 -13.51 -13.62 2.56
C GLY A 276 -13.76 -12.48 1.56
N PRO A 277 -14.78 -11.67 1.80
CA PRO A 277 -15.11 -10.53 0.95
C PRO A 277 -13.97 -9.50 0.91
N CYS A 278 -13.91 -8.72 -0.16
CA CYS A 278 -13.02 -7.54 -0.19
C CYS A 278 -13.66 -6.43 0.63
N ALA A 279 -13.04 -6.04 1.73
CA ALA A 279 -13.54 -5.00 2.62
C ALA A 279 -13.64 -3.62 1.92
N PRO A 280 -14.54 -2.72 2.33
CA PRO A 280 -14.70 -1.38 1.75
C PRO A 280 -13.40 -0.59 1.69
N ALA A 281 -13.19 0.17 0.61
CA ALA A 281 -11.95 0.93 0.40
C ALA A 281 -11.72 1.99 1.48
N LYS A 282 -12.77 2.65 1.91
CA LYS A 282 -12.72 3.78 2.86
C LYS A 282 -12.10 3.43 4.22
N GLY A 283 -12.13 2.16 4.65
CA GLY A 283 -11.45 1.75 5.88
C GLY A 283 -9.92 1.67 5.76
N LEU A 284 -9.37 1.67 4.53
CA LEU A 284 -7.95 1.48 4.28
C LEU A 284 -7.20 2.80 4.16
N THR A 285 -6.12 2.92 4.92
CA THR A 285 -5.19 4.05 4.85
C THR A 285 -3.75 3.56 4.65
N PHE A 286 -3.04 4.11 3.68
CA PHE A 286 -1.60 3.93 3.49
C PHE A 286 -0.86 4.83 4.48
N VAL A 287 -0.18 4.25 5.48
CA VAL A 287 0.29 5.01 6.65
C VAL A 287 1.80 5.22 6.70
N ARG A 288 2.60 4.36 6.06
CA ARG A 288 4.06 4.46 6.14
C ARG A 288 4.75 3.78 4.96
N VAL A 289 5.88 4.37 4.55
CA VAL A 289 6.88 3.74 3.68
C VAL A 289 8.24 3.87 4.33
N GLU A 290 9.04 2.82 4.28
CA GLU A 290 10.42 2.85 4.77
C GLU A 290 11.38 2.77 3.60
N TYR A 291 12.39 3.64 3.62
CA TYR A 291 13.50 3.67 2.67
C TYR A 291 14.83 3.38 3.39
N PRO A 292 15.91 3.07 2.66
CA PRO A 292 17.24 3.00 3.23
C PRO A 292 17.62 4.28 3.97
N ALA A 293 18.36 4.14 5.07
CA ALA A 293 18.87 5.31 5.79
C ALA A 293 19.73 6.17 4.86
N GLY A 294 19.52 7.49 4.89
CA GLY A 294 20.25 8.46 4.06
C GLY A 294 19.77 8.55 2.60
N ALA A 295 18.79 7.73 2.15
CA ALA A 295 18.27 7.82 0.79
C ALA A 295 17.51 9.11 0.50
N LEU A 296 16.93 9.74 1.52
CA LEU A 296 16.14 10.96 1.43
C LEU A 296 16.77 12.07 2.28
N ALA A 297 17.19 13.18 1.64
CA ALA A 297 17.65 14.37 2.30
C ALA A 297 16.54 15.44 2.29
N PRO A 298 16.16 16.05 3.45
CA PRO A 298 15.14 17.11 3.46
C PRO A 298 15.47 18.23 2.47
N TRP A 299 14.45 18.71 1.76
CA TRP A 299 14.59 19.84 0.83
C TRP A 299 14.04 21.10 1.49
N SER A 300 14.92 21.84 2.12
CA SER A 300 14.62 23.12 2.80
C SER A 300 14.71 24.33 1.86
#